data_5e38310767a0fa0de396d0af59b2a13a
#
_entry.id   5e38310767a0fa0de396d0af59b2a13a
#
_cell.length_a   1.000
_cell.length_b   1.000
_cell.length_c   1.000
_cell.angle_alpha   90.00
_cell.angle_beta   90.00
_cell.angle_gamma   90.00
#
_symmetry.space_group_name_H-M   'P 1'
#
loop_
_entity.id
_entity.type
_entity.pdbx_description
1 polymer ?
#
loop_
_entity_poly.entity_id
_entity_poly.type
_entity_poly.pdbx_seq_one_letter_code
_entity_poly.pdbx_strand_id
1 'polypeptide(L)'
;MPAQFAAVDRRLVYQKHIRRMNTEEIALYVFLQCVSDAEGLSFYSEERICEYLPFSLNGLWKAREGLVQGGFLLYHRPIYQLLNLPEPPRGE
;
A
#
# COMPACT_ATOMS: atom_id res chain seq x y z
N MET A 1 5.76 -20.94 13.89
CA MET A 1 5.43 -19.60 13.39
C MET A 1 4.39 -19.68 12.29
N PRO A 2 3.26 -19.08 12.49
CA PRO A 2 2.20 -19.17 11.47
C PRO A 2 2.65 -18.55 10.16
N ALA A 3 2.42 -19.25 9.08
CA ALA A 3 2.79 -18.78 7.77
C ALA A 3 1.91 -17.62 7.29
N GLN A 4 0.74 -17.47 7.90
CA GLN A 4 -0.20 -16.44 7.49
C GLN A 4 0.04 -15.10 8.17
N PHE A 5 1.04 -15.02 9.00
CA PHE A 5 1.30 -13.79 9.73
C PHE A 5 1.91 -12.75 8.80
N ALA A 6 1.27 -11.59 8.70
CA ALA A 6 1.76 -10.49 7.91
C ALA A 6 2.09 -9.32 8.84
N ALA A 7 3.20 -8.64 8.56
CA ALA A 7 3.65 -7.54 9.39
C ALA A 7 3.46 -6.22 8.65
N VAL A 8 2.96 -5.22 9.35
CA VAL A 8 2.88 -3.86 8.85
C VAL A 8 4.06 -3.09 9.42
N ASP A 9 4.74 -2.33 8.58
CA ASP A 9 5.92 -1.59 8.98
C ASP A 9 5.52 -0.49 9.96
N ARG A 10 6.07 -0.55 11.17
CA ARG A 10 5.70 0.39 12.22
C ARG A 10 6.13 1.81 11.92
N ARG A 11 7.09 1.99 11.02
CA ARG A 11 7.52 3.33 10.62
C ARG A 11 6.40 4.10 9.93
N LEU A 12 5.38 3.37 9.43
CA LEU A 12 4.22 4.02 8.85
C LEU A 12 3.63 5.05 9.81
N VAL A 13 3.57 4.71 11.08
CA VAL A 13 3.05 5.61 12.11
C VAL A 13 4.18 6.46 12.72
N TYR A 14 5.27 5.82 13.14
CA TYR A 14 6.30 6.51 13.92
C TYR A 14 7.04 7.55 13.12
N GLN A 15 7.17 7.38 11.82
CA GLN A 15 7.77 8.39 10.95
C GLN A 15 6.70 9.21 10.23
N LYS A 16 5.45 9.09 10.66
CA LYS A 16 4.33 9.92 10.23
C LYS A 16 4.01 9.82 8.74
N HIS A 17 4.40 8.73 8.10
CA HIS A 17 4.03 8.54 6.69
C HIS A 17 2.52 8.44 6.52
N ILE A 18 1.85 7.87 7.52
CA ILE A 18 0.42 7.68 7.47
C ILE A 18 -0.33 9.01 7.36
N ARG A 19 0.25 10.11 7.84
CA ARG A 19 -0.37 11.43 7.73
C ARG A 19 -0.45 11.94 6.31
N ARG A 20 0.38 11.40 5.43
CA ARG A 20 0.45 11.80 4.04
C ARG A 20 -0.49 10.99 3.16
N MET A 21 -1.24 10.09 3.75
CA MET A 21 -2.16 9.21 3.04
C MET A 21 -3.58 9.54 3.43
N ASN A 22 -4.50 9.46 2.47
CA ASN A 22 -5.91 9.55 2.82
C ASN A 22 -6.42 8.16 3.21
N THR A 23 -7.70 8.08 3.57
CA THR A 23 -8.28 6.85 4.08
C THR A 23 -8.19 5.70 3.08
N GLU A 24 -8.50 5.97 1.82
CA GLU A 24 -8.44 4.93 0.79
C GLU A 24 -7.02 4.48 0.53
N GLU A 25 -6.07 5.42 0.56
CA GLU A 25 -4.66 5.08 0.37
C GLU A 25 -4.15 4.20 1.50
N ILE A 26 -4.54 4.52 2.73
CA ILE A 26 -4.16 3.69 3.87
C ILE A 26 -4.74 2.28 3.72
N ALA A 27 -6.02 2.19 3.34
CA ALA A 27 -6.65 0.89 3.18
C ALA A 27 -5.96 0.07 2.11
N LEU A 28 -5.67 0.67 0.96
CA LEU A 28 -5.01 -0.04 -0.11
C LEU A 28 -3.60 -0.46 0.29
N TYR A 29 -2.88 0.42 0.96
CA TYR A 29 -1.51 0.11 1.37
C TYR A 29 -1.48 -1.07 2.34
N VAL A 30 -2.36 -1.06 3.33
CA VAL A 30 -2.42 -2.17 4.30
C VAL A 30 -2.82 -3.45 3.61
N PHE A 31 -3.81 -3.40 2.71
CA PHE A 31 -4.22 -4.58 1.97
C PHE A 31 -3.04 -5.17 1.19
N LEU A 32 -2.30 -4.31 0.49
CA LEU A 32 -1.16 -4.79 -0.31
C LEU A 32 -0.08 -5.38 0.57
N GLN A 33 0.13 -4.83 1.76
CA GLN A 33 1.09 -5.43 2.69
C GLN A 33 0.65 -6.83 3.13
N CYS A 34 -0.64 -7.03 3.25
CA CYS A 34 -1.15 -8.34 3.66
C CYS A 34 -1.02 -9.40 2.59
N VAL A 35 -1.10 -9.01 1.32
CA VAL A 35 -1.18 -10.00 0.23
C VAL A 35 0.08 -10.07 -0.61
N SER A 36 1.08 -9.23 -0.37
CA SER A 36 2.29 -9.26 -1.17
C SER A 36 3.23 -10.35 -0.66
N ASP A 37 4.14 -10.78 -1.54
CA ASP A 37 5.13 -11.78 -1.18
C ASP A 37 6.30 -11.12 -0.44
N ALA A 38 7.38 -11.90 -0.24
CA ALA A 38 8.52 -11.43 0.55
C ALA A 38 9.23 -10.25 -0.10
N GLU A 39 9.06 -10.07 -1.41
CA GLU A 39 9.67 -8.95 -2.12
C GLU A 39 8.73 -7.79 -2.33
N GLY A 40 7.54 -7.84 -1.75
CA GLY A 40 6.57 -6.78 -1.87
C GLY A 40 5.74 -6.82 -3.14
N LEU A 41 5.73 -7.95 -3.84
CA LEU A 41 5.00 -8.07 -5.10
C LEU A 41 3.64 -8.70 -4.87
N SER A 42 2.64 -8.19 -5.57
CA SER A 42 1.32 -8.80 -5.56
C SER A 42 0.67 -8.66 -6.94
N PHE A 43 -0.28 -9.57 -7.22
CA PHE A 43 -0.88 -9.72 -8.54
C PHE A 43 -2.39 -9.80 -8.42
N TYR A 44 -3.03 -8.76 -7.91
CA TYR A 44 -4.47 -8.77 -7.72
C TYR A 44 -5.12 -7.90 -8.78
N SER A 45 -6.16 -8.43 -9.42
CA SER A 45 -6.94 -7.63 -10.36
C SER A 45 -7.69 -6.54 -9.62
N GLU A 46 -8.06 -5.50 -10.35
CA GLU A 46 -8.83 -4.40 -9.76
C GLU A 46 -10.14 -4.90 -9.18
N GLU A 47 -10.78 -5.84 -9.87
CA GLU A 47 -12.03 -6.41 -9.39
C GLU A 47 -11.86 -7.15 -8.08
N ARG A 48 -10.76 -7.93 -7.96
CA ARG A 48 -10.51 -8.66 -6.73
C ARG A 48 -10.23 -7.71 -5.57
N ILE A 49 -9.48 -6.65 -5.82
CA ILE A 49 -9.20 -5.68 -4.77
C ILE A 49 -10.50 -5.04 -4.29
N CYS A 50 -11.39 -4.70 -5.20
CA CYS A 50 -12.65 -4.07 -4.84
C CYS A 50 -13.61 -5.03 -4.15
N GLU A 51 -13.37 -6.34 -4.23
CA GLU A 51 -14.13 -7.29 -3.41
C GLU A 51 -13.74 -7.23 -1.95
N TYR A 52 -12.48 -6.92 -1.68
CA TYR A 52 -11.99 -6.88 -0.30
C TYR A 52 -12.09 -5.50 0.33
N LEU A 53 -11.94 -4.45 -0.48
CA LEU A 53 -11.89 -3.09 0.05
C LEU A 53 -13.20 -2.36 -0.24
N PRO A 54 -13.65 -1.56 0.70
CA PRO A 54 -14.98 -0.93 0.59
C PRO A 54 -14.95 0.37 -0.22
N PHE A 55 -14.41 0.33 -1.42
CA PHE A 55 -14.48 1.50 -2.29
C PHE A 55 -14.63 1.06 -3.74
N SER A 56 -15.01 2.01 -4.56
CA SER A 56 -15.30 1.76 -5.97
C SER A 56 -14.00 1.65 -6.75
N LEU A 57 -14.14 1.23 -8.01
CA LEU A 57 -13.00 1.18 -8.91
C LEU A 57 -12.35 2.55 -9.06
N ASN A 58 -13.16 3.60 -9.12
CA ASN A 58 -12.62 4.95 -9.20
C ASN A 58 -11.83 5.31 -7.94
N GLY A 59 -12.33 4.88 -6.78
CA GLY A 59 -11.62 5.08 -5.52
C GLY A 59 -10.29 4.34 -5.50
N LEU A 60 -10.28 3.11 -6.04
CA LEU A 60 -9.05 2.34 -6.15
C LEU A 60 -8.04 3.08 -7.04
N TRP A 61 -8.49 3.57 -8.19
CA TRP A 61 -7.58 4.27 -9.09
C TRP A 61 -6.96 5.49 -8.44
N LYS A 62 -7.75 6.25 -7.72
CA LYS A 62 -7.24 7.44 -7.04
C LYS A 62 -6.28 7.09 -5.91
N ALA A 63 -6.61 6.07 -5.13
CA ALA A 63 -5.74 5.63 -4.05
C ALA A 63 -4.41 5.12 -4.58
N ARG A 64 -4.45 4.33 -5.65
CA ARG A 64 -3.24 3.81 -6.27
C ARG A 64 -2.36 4.94 -6.78
N GLU A 65 -2.98 5.89 -7.46
CA GLU A 65 -2.24 7.03 -7.99
C GLU A 65 -1.56 7.82 -6.87
N GLY A 66 -2.27 8.05 -5.79
CA GLY A 66 -1.71 8.78 -4.66
C GLY A 66 -0.54 8.06 -4.02
N LEU A 67 -0.63 6.74 -3.89
CA LEU A 67 0.46 5.96 -3.32
C LEU A 67 1.67 5.94 -4.25
N VAL A 68 1.45 5.87 -5.55
CA VAL A 68 2.56 5.91 -6.51
C VAL A 68 3.26 7.25 -6.44
N GLN A 69 2.50 8.33 -6.42
CA GLN A 69 3.09 9.67 -6.38
C GLN A 69 3.79 9.95 -5.06
N GLY A 70 3.34 9.32 -3.98
CA GLY A 70 3.96 9.48 -2.68
C GLY A 70 5.23 8.67 -2.49
N GLY A 71 5.56 7.80 -3.45
CA GLY A 71 6.75 6.98 -3.33
C GLY A 71 6.56 5.71 -2.53
N PHE A 72 5.33 5.29 -2.28
CA PHE A 72 5.03 4.10 -1.50
C PHE A 72 4.84 2.85 -2.34
N LEU A 73 4.59 3.00 -3.63
CA LEU A 73 4.12 1.91 -4.47
C LEU A 73 4.58 2.13 -5.90
N LEU A 74 4.99 1.05 -6.56
CA LEU A 74 5.09 1.01 -8.00
C LEU A 74 3.97 0.16 -8.53
N TYR A 75 3.38 0.58 -9.64
CA TYR A 75 2.33 -0.19 -10.28
C TYR A 75 2.64 -0.32 -11.75
N HIS A 76 2.74 -1.56 -12.21
CA HIS A 76 2.89 -1.88 -13.62
C HIS A 76 1.95 -3.04 -13.89
N ARG A 77 0.82 -2.72 -14.46
CA ARG A 77 -0.28 -3.66 -14.63
C ARG A 77 0.21 -5.03 -15.09
N PRO A 78 -0.17 -6.10 -14.43
CA PRO A 78 -1.07 -6.21 -13.27
C PRO A 78 -0.33 -6.26 -11.93
N ILE A 79 0.91 -5.82 -11.88
CA ILE A 79 1.79 -6.04 -10.76
C ILE A 79 1.85 -4.80 -9.87
N TYR A 80 1.65 -5.01 -8.58
CA TYR A 80 1.87 -3.99 -7.56
C TYR A 80 3.16 -4.33 -6.84
N GLN A 81 4.02 -3.35 -6.65
CA GLN A 81 5.23 -3.53 -5.87
C GLN A 81 5.30 -2.50 -4.76
N LEU A 82 5.30 -2.99 -3.52
CA LEU A 82 5.50 -2.10 -2.37
C LEU A 82 6.95 -1.69 -2.29
N LEU A 83 7.17 -0.42 -2.05
CA LEU A 83 8.50 0.14 -1.89
C LEU A 83 8.81 0.29 -0.41
N ASN A 84 10.09 0.37 -0.08
CA ASN A 84 10.47 0.75 1.28
C ASN A 84 9.92 2.14 1.57
N LEU A 85 9.53 2.35 2.82
CA LEU A 85 9.02 3.66 3.20
C LEU A 85 10.10 4.70 2.95
N PRO A 86 9.72 5.87 2.39
CA PRO A 86 10.71 6.92 2.15
C PRO A 86 11.30 7.41 3.45
N GLU A 87 12.54 7.89 3.38
CA GLU A 87 13.18 8.44 4.55
C GLU A 87 12.48 9.73 4.97
N PRO A 88 12.34 9.98 6.28
CA PRO A 88 11.76 11.24 6.71
C PRO A 88 12.68 12.40 6.32
N PRO A 89 12.10 13.60 6.14
CA PRO A 89 12.94 14.76 5.84
C PRO A 89 13.96 15.01 6.94
N ARG A 90 15.13 15.46 6.57
CA ARG A 90 16.16 15.75 7.53
C ARG A 90 15.77 16.94 8.38
N GLY A 91 16.15 16.86 9.67
CA GLY A 91 15.85 17.94 10.59
C GLY A 91 14.50 17.82 11.26
N GLU A 92 13.80 16.77 10.99
CA GLU A 92 12.51 16.52 11.60
C GLU A 92 12.62 16.02 13.01
#